data_bdf039c12716a4b8b93d7f4f3cecf39d
#
_entry.id   bdf039c12716a4b8b93d7f4f3cecf39d
#
_cell.length_a   1.000
_cell.length_b   1.000
_cell.length_c   1.000
_cell.angle_alpha   90.00
_cell.angle_beta   90.00
_cell.angle_gamma   90.00
#
_symmetry.space_group_name_H-M   'P 1'
#
loop_
_entity.id
_entity.type
_entity.pdbx_description
1 polymer ?
#
loop_
_entity_poly.entity_id
_entity_poly.type
_entity_poly.pdbx_seq_one_letter_code
_entity_poly.pdbx_strand_id
1 'polypeptide(L)'
;VYTPFSVLPTVFIYNNKLVYPVAAPKTWAELQTDRWEGKIAFADPTKSGSSYTALCTMLQVLDEDEETILRNFCDTLDGNISASSGEVLEEVNAGTRLVGITSEGMARQKILEGEDITVIYPQDGTSAIPDATAIVKGCRHPENAKAFLEFTVSTDVQRLVEEKFFRRTVRNDMDEYAIQEKNKLKAIDYDIQWAAREKENILTAWERLQEENR
;
A
#
# COMPACT_ATOMS: atom_id res chain seq x y z
N VAL A 1 -9.20 -18.77 11.43
CA VAL A 1 -9.34 -19.00 9.97
C VAL A 1 -9.99 -17.75 9.38
N TYR A 2 -9.48 -17.26 8.28
CA TYR A 2 -10.00 -16.10 7.55
C TYR A 2 -10.24 -16.48 6.08
N THR A 3 -11.07 -15.72 5.41
CA THR A 3 -11.36 -15.84 3.98
C THR A 3 -10.81 -14.60 3.26
N PRO A 4 -9.86 -14.75 2.34
CA PRO A 4 -9.38 -13.63 1.51
C PRO A 4 -10.54 -13.01 0.73
N PHE A 5 -10.54 -11.68 0.59
CA PHE A 5 -11.58 -10.93 -0.12
C PHE A 5 -11.06 -10.25 -1.39
N SER A 6 -9.95 -9.52 -1.28
CA SER A 6 -9.29 -8.88 -2.41
C SER A 6 -7.78 -8.80 -2.16
N VAL A 7 -6.97 -8.59 -3.20
CA VAL A 7 -5.53 -8.39 -3.08
C VAL A 7 -5.23 -6.90 -3.20
N LEU A 8 -4.41 -6.39 -2.30
CA LEU A 8 -4.06 -4.97 -2.16
C LEU A 8 -2.58 -4.73 -2.41
N PRO A 9 -2.15 -4.54 -3.66
CA PRO A 9 -0.77 -4.16 -3.94
C PRO A 9 -0.44 -2.76 -3.39
N THR A 10 0.74 -2.64 -2.77
CA THR A 10 1.33 -1.35 -2.45
C THR A 10 1.98 -0.77 -3.70
N VAL A 11 1.74 0.50 -3.98
CA VAL A 11 2.26 1.21 -5.15
C VAL A 11 2.80 2.58 -4.77
N PHE A 12 3.66 3.13 -5.62
CA PHE A 12 3.95 4.55 -5.59
C PHE A 12 2.98 5.31 -6.48
N ILE A 13 2.74 6.55 -6.15
CA ILE A 13 2.05 7.52 -6.99
C ILE A 13 2.89 8.78 -7.12
N TYR A 14 2.73 9.51 -8.21
CA TYR A 14 3.33 10.83 -8.36
C TYR A 14 2.36 11.80 -9.05
N ASN A 15 2.53 13.09 -8.78
CA ASN A 15 1.80 14.14 -9.48
C ASN A 15 2.34 14.27 -10.92
N ASN A 16 1.52 13.93 -11.91
CA ASN A 16 1.94 13.84 -13.31
C ASN A 16 2.09 15.21 -14.02
N LYS A 17 1.68 16.30 -13.38
CA LYS A 17 1.93 17.67 -13.85
C LYS A 17 3.23 18.25 -13.34
N LEU A 18 3.70 17.78 -12.18
CA LEU A 18 4.88 18.33 -11.51
C LEU A 18 6.11 17.43 -11.64
N VAL A 19 5.92 16.14 -11.88
CA VAL A 19 7.00 15.14 -12.00
C VAL A 19 6.96 14.51 -13.38
N TYR A 20 8.05 14.60 -14.12
CA TYR A 20 8.18 13.88 -15.39
C TYR A 20 8.29 12.37 -15.15
N PRO A 21 7.69 11.50 -16.02
CA PRO A 21 7.71 10.05 -15.85
C PRO A 21 9.11 9.43 -15.72
N VAL A 22 10.10 10.02 -16.42
CA VAL A 22 11.51 9.56 -16.34
C VAL A 22 12.18 9.89 -15.01
N ALA A 23 11.62 10.84 -14.30
CA ALA A 23 12.14 11.38 -13.05
C ALA A 23 11.47 10.80 -11.81
N ALA A 24 10.32 10.14 -11.97
CA ALA A 24 9.57 9.53 -10.89
C ALA A 24 10.32 8.29 -10.33
N PRO A 25 10.25 8.05 -9.01
CA PRO A 25 10.98 6.96 -8.35
C PRO A 25 10.44 5.61 -8.82
N LYS A 26 11.31 4.65 -9.07
CA LYS A 26 10.95 3.32 -9.58
C LYS A 26 11.22 2.20 -8.59
N THR A 27 11.99 2.49 -7.55
CA THR A 27 12.41 1.52 -6.54
C THR A 27 12.27 2.11 -5.13
N TRP A 28 12.20 1.24 -4.12
CA TRP A 28 12.21 1.66 -2.73
C TRP A 28 13.49 2.41 -2.35
N ALA A 29 14.63 1.97 -2.88
CA ALA A 29 15.91 2.65 -2.65
C ALA A 29 15.93 4.08 -3.24
N GLU A 30 15.31 4.30 -4.39
CA GLU A 30 15.22 5.65 -4.99
C GLU A 30 14.40 6.61 -4.13
N LEU A 31 13.41 6.13 -3.37
CA LEU A 31 12.64 6.97 -2.44
C LEU A 31 13.47 7.48 -1.26
N GLN A 32 14.56 6.82 -0.90
CA GLN A 32 15.42 7.19 0.24
C GLN A 32 16.57 8.12 -0.17
N THR A 33 16.44 8.81 -1.29
CA THR A 33 17.47 9.75 -1.77
C THR A 33 17.09 11.20 -1.47
N ASP A 34 18.06 12.07 -1.25
CA ASP A 34 17.92 13.53 -0.99
C ASP A 34 17.02 14.23 -2.02
N ARG A 35 16.91 13.63 -3.21
CA ARG A 35 16.03 14.15 -4.25
C ARG A 35 14.57 14.24 -3.79
N TRP A 36 14.14 13.32 -2.93
CA TRP A 36 12.75 13.21 -2.47
C TRP A 36 12.54 13.74 -1.05
N GLU A 37 13.58 14.29 -0.45
CA GLU A 37 13.51 14.90 0.89
C GLU A 37 12.38 15.93 0.97
N GLY A 38 11.49 15.75 1.93
CA GLY A 38 10.30 16.57 2.16
C GLY A 38 9.22 16.51 1.07
N LYS A 39 9.33 15.60 0.08
CA LYS A 39 8.42 15.53 -1.08
C LYS A 39 7.57 14.27 -1.12
N ILE A 40 7.70 13.39 -0.15
CA ILE A 40 6.93 12.13 -0.07
C ILE A 40 5.74 12.32 0.86
N ALA A 41 4.56 11.94 0.37
CA ALA A 41 3.37 11.74 1.20
C ALA A 41 3.36 10.29 1.69
N PHE A 42 3.36 10.13 3.01
CA PHE A 42 3.30 8.82 3.66
C PHE A 42 2.50 8.93 4.96
N ALA A 43 1.50 8.08 5.13
CA ALA A 43 0.68 8.11 6.33
C ALA A 43 1.39 7.41 7.51
N ASP A 44 1.09 7.88 8.72
CA ASP A 44 1.64 7.35 9.95
C ASP A 44 1.38 5.84 10.09
N PRO A 45 2.42 4.98 10.09
CA PRO A 45 2.25 3.53 10.19
C PRO A 45 1.74 3.07 11.56
N THR A 46 1.77 3.93 12.58
CA THR A 46 1.17 3.65 13.89
C THR A 46 -0.35 3.73 13.84
N LYS A 47 -0.91 4.48 12.88
CA LYS A 47 -2.35 4.72 12.69
C LYS A 47 -2.92 4.07 11.43
N SER A 48 -2.08 3.79 10.44
CA SER A 48 -2.47 3.25 9.14
C SER A 48 -1.89 1.85 8.91
N GLY A 49 -2.74 0.84 8.85
CA GLY A 49 -2.32 -0.54 8.55
C GLY A 49 -1.70 -0.70 7.16
N SER A 50 -2.19 0.04 6.16
CA SER A 50 -1.59 0.03 4.82
C SER A 50 -0.19 0.65 4.79
N SER A 51 0.03 1.71 5.58
CA SER A 51 1.36 2.32 5.72
C SER A 51 2.31 1.42 6.49
N TYR A 52 1.83 0.73 7.53
CA TYR A 52 2.62 -0.30 8.19
C TYR A 52 3.02 -1.42 7.22
N THR A 53 2.09 -1.89 6.39
CA THR A 53 2.40 -2.87 5.34
C THR A 53 3.43 -2.34 4.36
N ALA A 54 3.32 -1.09 3.92
CA ALA A 54 4.29 -0.46 3.01
C ALA A 54 5.67 -0.34 3.66
N LEU A 55 5.74 0.05 4.94
CA LEU A 55 6.99 0.11 5.70
C LEU A 55 7.66 -1.27 5.78
N CYS A 56 6.90 -2.31 6.17
CA CYS A 56 7.41 -3.68 6.18
C CYS A 56 7.78 -4.20 4.78
N THR A 57 7.11 -3.73 3.72
CA THR A 57 7.48 -4.06 2.33
C THR A 57 8.87 -3.52 2.01
N MET A 58 9.12 -2.26 2.34
CA MET A 58 10.42 -1.63 2.14
C MET A 58 11.53 -2.37 2.90
N LEU A 59 11.30 -2.71 4.18
CA LEU A 59 12.23 -3.47 4.99
C LEU A 59 12.53 -4.88 4.45
N GLN A 60 11.57 -5.51 3.78
CA GLN A 60 11.76 -6.85 3.19
C GLN A 60 12.32 -6.82 1.76
N VAL A 61 12.25 -5.68 1.08
CA VAL A 61 12.79 -5.52 -0.29
C VAL A 61 14.24 -5.07 -0.29
N LEU A 62 14.61 -4.17 0.63
CA LEU A 62 15.96 -3.62 0.71
C LEU A 62 16.89 -4.56 1.47
N ASP A 63 18.10 -4.75 0.93
CA ASP A 63 19.14 -5.61 1.50
C ASP A 63 20.10 -4.79 2.39
N GLU A 64 19.52 -4.13 3.40
CA GLU A 64 20.23 -3.33 4.40
C GLU A 64 19.68 -3.64 5.80
N ASP A 65 20.35 -3.16 6.85
CA ASP A 65 19.82 -3.34 8.20
C ASP A 65 18.57 -2.45 8.44
N GLU A 66 17.62 -2.96 9.22
CA GLU A 66 16.31 -2.33 9.43
C GLU A 66 16.42 -0.90 10.00
N GLU A 67 17.36 -0.67 10.92
CA GLU A 67 17.56 0.65 11.52
C GLU A 67 18.04 1.68 10.50
N THR A 68 18.96 1.29 9.61
CA THR A 68 19.45 2.13 8.50
C THR A 68 18.33 2.47 7.53
N ILE A 69 17.54 1.47 7.10
CA ILE A 69 16.40 1.70 6.20
C ILE A 69 15.38 2.66 6.82
N LEU A 70 15.01 2.42 8.08
CA LEU A 70 14.05 3.27 8.79
C LEU A 70 14.56 4.70 8.94
N ARG A 71 15.82 4.87 9.32
CA ARG A 71 16.46 6.18 9.49
C ARG A 71 16.47 6.95 8.17
N ASN A 72 17.00 6.36 7.11
CA ASN A 72 17.06 6.99 5.80
C ASN A 72 15.66 7.41 5.31
N PHE A 73 14.66 6.58 5.55
CA PHE A 73 13.29 6.90 5.16
C PHE A 73 12.69 8.03 6.01
N CYS A 74 12.90 8.01 7.33
CA CYS A 74 12.49 9.08 8.23
C CYS A 74 13.14 10.41 7.84
N ASP A 75 14.45 10.40 7.55
CA ASP A 75 15.19 11.58 7.09
C ASP A 75 14.59 12.11 5.79
N THR A 76 14.31 11.23 4.83
CA THR A 76 13.69 11.64 3.54
C THR A 76 12.27 12.20 3.72
N LEU A 77 11.51 11.76 4.71
CA LEU A 77 10.19 12.33 5.00
C LEU A 77 10.28 13.74 5.61
N ASP A 78 11.41 14.12 6.22
CA ASP A 78 11.67 15.45 6.78
C ASP A 78 10.53 15.91 7.74
N GLY A 79 10.11 15.00 8.64
CA GLY A 79 9.03 15.23 9.59
C GLY A 79 7.62 15.34 8.98
N ASN A 80 7.46 15.16 7.68
CA ASN A 80 6.18 15.28 7.00
C ASN A 80 5.43 13.95 6.98
N ILE A 81 4.45 13.82 7.86
CA ILE A 81 3.62 12.61 8.00
C ILE A 81 2.16 12.97 7.74
N SER A 82 1.55 12.31 6.74
CA SER A 82 0.13 12.46 6.43
C SER A 82 -0.74 11.82 7.52
N ALA A 83 -1.85 12.41 7.88
CA ALA A 83 -2.71 11.93 8.96
C ALA A 83 -3.44 10.61 8.58
N SER A 84 -3.62 10.35 7.29
CA SER A 84 -4.31 9.15 6.79
C SER A 84 -3.84 8.75 5.40
N SER A 85 -4.12 7.50 5.00
CA SER A 85 -3.88 7.03 3.63
C SER A 85 -4.71 7.76 2.56
N GLY A 86 -5.84 8.37 2.93
CA GLY A 86 -6.61 9.25 2.03
C GLY A 86 -5.89 10.56 1.78
N GLU A 87 -5.33 11.17 2.82
CA GLU A 87 -4.58 12.42 2.73
C GLU A 87 -3.34 12.30 1.83
N VAL A 88 -2.67 11.15 1.82
CA VAL A 88 -1.56 10.87 0.88
C VAL A 88 -1.95 11.16 -0.58
N LEU A 89 -3.15 10.72 -0.99
CA LEU A 89 -3.65 10.96 -2.34
C LEU A 89 -3.97 12.44 -2.58
N GLU A 90 -4.58 13.09 -1.60
CA GLU A 90 -4.93 14.51 -1.66
C GLU A 90 -3.68 15.40 -1.75
N GLU A 91 -2.65 15.13 -0.93
CA GLU A 91 -1.38 15.87 -0.95
C GLU A 91 -0.65 15.73 -2.29
N VAL A 92 -0.60 14.52 -2.86
CA VAL A 92 0.04 14.30 -4.16
C VAL A 92 -0.76 14.94 -5.27
N ASN A 93 -2.10 14.83 -5.28
CA ASN A 93 -2.94 15.47 -6.27
C ASN A 93 -2.82 17.00 -6.23
N ALA A 94 -2.83 17.57 -5.03
CA ALA A 94 -2.66 19.03 -4.83
C ALA A 94 -1.24 19.52 -5.14
N GLY A 95 -0.26 18.60 -5.25
CA GLY A 95 1.14 18.95 -5.48
C GLY A 95 1.88 19.49 -4.25
N THR A 96 1.31 19.37 -3.06
CA THR A 96 2.01 19.70 -1.79
C THR A 96 3.09 18.69 -1.47
N ARG A 97 2.90 17.45 -1.95
CA ARG A 97 3.92 16.42 -2.06
C ARG A 97 3.97 15.95 -3.50
N LEU A 98 5.15 15.52 -3.96
CA LEU A 98 5.35 15.14 -5.35
C LEU A 98 5.10 13.67 -5.61
N VAL A 99 5.35 12.84 -4.60
CA VAL A 99 5.26 11.37 -4.63
C VAL A 99 4.48 10.90 -3.42
N GLY A 100 3.87 9.72 -3.49
CA GLY A 100 3.20 9.11 -2.34
C GLY A 100 3.28 7.60 -2.39
N ILE A 101 3.04 6.96 -1.24
CA ILE A 101 2.95 5.52 -1.11
C ILE A 101 1.54 5.16 -0.66
N THR A 102 0.84 4.33 -1.45
CA THR A 102 -0.57 3.99 -1.20
C THR A 102 -0.93 2.62 -1.76
N SER A 103 -2.20 2.21 -1.67
CA SER A 103 -2.69 1.00 -2.33
C SER A 103 -3.12 1.26 -3.77
N GLU A 104 -2.93 0.27 -4.63
CA GLU A 104 -3.30 0.34 -6.06
C GLU A 104 -4.76 0.73 -6.27
N GLY A 105 -5.70 0.12 -5.54
CA GLY A 105 -7.13 0.37 -5.72
C GLY A 105 -7.51 1.82 -5.41
N MET A 106 -6.98 2.39 -4.34
CA MET A 106 -7.24 3.79 -3.99
C MET A 106 -6.68 4.74 -5.06
N ALA A 107 -5.45 4.50 -5.51
CA ALA A 107 -4.83 5.32 -6.55
C ALA A 107 -5.60 5.26 -7.87
N ARG A 108 -6.04 4.07 -8.30
CA ARG A 108 -6.81 3.90 -9.53
C ARG A 108 -8.18 4.55 -9.47
N GLN A 109 -8.84 4.50 -8.32
CA GLN A 109 -10.11 5.20 -8.13
C GLN A 109 -9.93 6.71 -8.31
N LYS A 110 -8.90 7.29 -7.74
CA LYS A 110 -8.59 8.72 -7.87
C LYS A 110 -8.24 9.13 -9.31
N ILE A 111 -7.49 8.29 -10.03
CA ILE A 111 -7.23 8.52 -11.46
C ILE A 111 -8.53 8.55 -12.27
N LEU A 112 -9.48 7.65 -11.97
CA LEU A 112 -10.78 7.64 -12.64
C LEU A 112 -11.63 8.87 -12.31
N GLU A 113 -11.49 9.41 -11.10
CA GLU A 113 -12.10 10.67 -10.67
C GLU A 113 -11.47 11.91 -11.37
N GLY A 114 -10.40 11.71 -12.13
CA GLY A 114 -9.72 12.75 -12.92
C GLY A 114 -8.60 13.47 -12.19
N GLU A 115 -8.10 12.89 -11.09
CA GLU A 115 -6.96 13.46 -10.36
C GLU A 115 -5.64 13.32 -11.12
N ASP A 116 -4.74 14.28 -10.91
CA ASP A 116 -3.48 14.44 -11.64
C ASP A 116 -2.37 13.54 -11.06
N ILE A 117 -2.67 12.27 -10.86
CA ILE A 117 -1.74 11.26 -10.32
C ILE A 117 -1.48 10.13 -11.32
N THR A 118 -0.32 9.51 -11.19
CA THR A 118 0.05 8.32 -11.96
C THR A 118 0.63 7.26 -11.03
N VAL A 119 0.27 5.99 -11.27
CA VAL A 119 0.73 4.83 -10.50
C VAL A 119 2.06 4.31 -11.04
N ILE A 120 2.96 3.94 -10.13
CA ILE A 120 4.20 3.21 -10.41
C ILE A 120 4.20 1.93 -9.57
N TYR A 121 4.50 0.81 -10.22
CA TYR A 121 4.81 -0.44 -9.54
C TYR A 121 6.31 -0.49 -9.26
N PRO A 122 6.74 -0.65 -7.98
CA PRO A 122 8.15 -0.76 -7.64
C PRO A 122 8.84 -1.89 -8.40
N GLN A 123 9.95 -1.58 -9.09
CA GLN A 123 10.65 -2.54 -9.94
C GLN A 123 11.47 -3.56 -9.12
N ASP A 124 11.89 -3.19 -7.94
CA ASP A 124 12.55 -4.05 -6.96
C ASP A 124 11.57 -5.01 -6.25
N GLY A 125 10.28 -4.72 -6.30
CA GLY A 125 9.21 -5.57 -5.79
C GLY A 125 8.29 -4.85 -4.82
N THR A 126 7.11 -5.41 -4.60
CA THR A 126 6.14 -4.85 -3.66
C THR A 126 5.26 -5.92 -3.03
N SER A 127 4.65 -5.61 -1.89
CA SER A 127 3.65 -6.48 -1.28
C SER A 127 2.34 -6.49 -2.08
N ALA A 128 1.72 -7.66 -2.13
CA ALA A 128 0.39 -7.87 -2.67
C ALA A 128 -0.39 -8.74 -1.69
N ILE A 129 -0.78 -8.14 -0.56
CA ILE A 129 -1.38 -8.87 0.57
C ILE A 129 -2.89 -8.87 0.40
N PRO A 130 -3.55 -10.02 0.63
CA PRO A 130 -5.01 -10.06 0.66
C PRO A 130 -5.54 -9.36 1.92
N ASP A 131 -6.54 -8.52 1.77
CA ASP A 131 -7.46 -8.24 2.86
C ASP A 131 -8.40 -9.44 3.05
N ALA A 132 -8.95 -9.56 4.23
CA ALA A 132 -9.67 -10.76 4.60
C ALA A 132 -10.82 -10.51 5.54
N THR A 133 -11.80 -11.39 5.49
CA THR A 133 -12.92 -11.45 6.42
C THR A 133 -12.84 -12.72 7.27
N ALA A 134 -13.36 -12.65 8.49
CA ALA A 134 -13.41 -13.78 9.39
C ALA A 134 -14.74 -13.82 10.15
N ILE A 135 -15.21 -15.04 10.45
CA ILE A 135 -16.38 -15.24 11.30
C ILE A 135 -15.94 -15.12 12.75
N VAL A 136 -16.58 -14.22 13.49
CA VAL A 136 -16.33 -14.05 14.93
C VAL A 136 -16.71 -15.31 15.68
N LYS A 137 -15.83 -15.82 16.54
CA LYS A 137 -16.10 -16.99 17.38
C LYS A 137 -17.31 -16.73 18.28
N GLY A 138 -18.28 -17.63 18.24
CA GLY A 138 -19.50 -17.51 19.04
C GLY A 138 -20.54 -16.54 18.45
N CYS A 139 -20.43 -16.17 17.16
CA CYS A 139 -21.43 -15.35 16.49
C CYS A 139 -22.82 -16.05 16.56
N ARG A 140 -23.88 -15.24 16.67
CA ARG A 140 -25.26 -15.74 16.89
C ARG A 140 -25.84 -16.49 15.69
N HIS A 141 -25.39 -16.14 14.48
CA HIS A 141 -25.91 -16.69 13.22
C HIS A 141 -24.79 -17.17 12.31
N PRO A 142 -24.09 -18.28 12.67
CA PRO A 142 -22.89 -18.75 11.93
C PRO A 142 -23.19 -19.16 10.48
N GLU A 143 -24.36 -19.72 10.21
CA GLU A 143 -24.75 -20.10 8.84
C GLU A 143 -24.99 -18.89 7.94
N ASN A 144 -25.59 -17.82 8.45
CA ASN A 144 -25.72 -16.56 7.71
C ASN A 144 -24.36 -15.91 7.47
N ALA A 145 -23.46 -15.97 8.44
CA ALA A 145 -22.09 -15.47 8.28
C ALA A 145 -21.31 -16.23 7.21
N LYS A 146 -21.44 -17.57 7.15
CA LYS A 146 -20.87 -18.38 6.07
C LYS A 146 -21.43 -18.03 4.71
N ALA A 147 -22.77 -17.97 4.60
CA ALA A 147 -23.43 -17.59 3.36
C ALA A 147 -23.00 -16.20 2.86
N PHE A 148 -22.79 -15.26 3.77
CA PHE A 148 -22.25 -13.93 3.44
C PHE A 148 -20.81 -14.02 2.92
N LEU A 149 -19.93 -14.81 3.57
CA LEU A 149 -18.56 -15.03 3.08
C LEU A 149 -18.54 -15.66 1.69
N GLU A 150 -19.36 -16.69 1.45
CA GLU A 150 -19.51 -17.33 0.14
C GLU A 150 -19.98 -16.32 -0.91
N PHE A 151 -20.93 -15.47 -0.56
CA PHE A 151 -21.40 -14.39 -1.44
C PHE A 151 -20.26 -13.42 -1.77
N THR A 152 -19.44 -12.97 -0.79
CA THR A 152 -18.37 -12.01 -1.04
C THR A 152 -17.27 -12.51 -1.97
N VAL A 153 -17.06 -13.84 -2.04
CA VAL A 153 -16.08 -14.45 -2.94
C VAL A 153 -16.73 -15.02 -4.22
N SER A 154 -18.03 -14.81 -4.43
CA SER A 154 -18.70 -15.21 -5.67
C SER A 154 -18.15 -14.46 -6.87
N THR A 155 -18.26 -15.06 -8.06
CA THR A 155 -17.77 -14.47 -9.32
C THR A 155 -18.36 -13.09 -9.58
N ASP A 156 -19.66 -12.90 -9.33
CA ASP A 156 -20.34 -11.62 -9.58
C ASP A 156 -19.84 -10.52 -8.66
N VAL A 157 -19.64 -10.81 -7.37
CA VAL A 157 -19.10 -9.83 -6.41
C VAL A 157 -17.64 -9.53 -6.72
N GLN A 158 -16.83 -10.54 -7.02
CA GLN A 158 -15.42 -10.35 -7.34
C GLN A 158 -15.23 -9.53 -8.62
N ARG A 159 -16.09 -9.73 -9.62
CA ARG A 159 -16.11 -8.89 -10.83
C ARG A 159 -16.48 -7.45 -10.51
N LEU A 160 -17.50 -7.23 -9.69
CA LEU A 160 -17.87 -5.88 -9.22
C LEU A 160 -16.75 -5.20 -8.46
N VAL A 161 -16.05 -5.94 -7.59
CA VAL A 161 -14.92 -5.44 -6.81
C VAL A 161 -13.77 -5.02 -7.72
N GLU A 162 -13.48 -5.79 -8.74
CA GLU A 162 -12.45 -5.46 -9.74
C GLU A 162 -12.85 -4.26 -10.62
N GLU A 163 -14.06 -4.28 -11.19
CA GLU A 163 -14.51 -3.25 -12.14
C GLU A 163 -14.82 -1.89 -11.49
N LYS A 164 -15.34 -1.88 -10.26
CA LYS A 164 -15.80 -0.65 -9.60
C LYS A 164 -14.84 -0.11 -8.54
N PHE A 165 -14.06 -0.99 -7.91
CA PHE A 165 -13.18 -0.62 -6.82
C PHE A 165 -11.70 -0.84 -7.15
N PHE A 166 -11.40 -1.34 -8.36
CA PHE A 166 -10.02 -1.57 -8.84
C PHE A 166 -9.18 -2.42 -7.88
N ARG A 167 -9.84 -3.33 -7.17
CA ARG A 167 -9.19 -4.28 -6.29
C ARG A 167 -9.00 -5.60 -7.00
N ARG A 168 -7.83 -6.19 -6.89
CA ARG A 168 -7.54 -7.46 -7.53
C ARG A 168 -8.34 -8.59 -6.88
N THR A 169 -8.94 -9.42 -7.71
CA THR A 169 -9.69 -10.60 -7.26
C THR A 169 -8.78 -11.60 -6.54
N VAL A 170 -9.35 -12.35 -5.58
CA VAL A 170 -8.70 -13.50 -4.94
C VAL A 170 -8.99 -14.82 -5.69
N ARG A 171 -9.81 -14.76 -6.74
CA ARG A 171 -10.17 -15.92 -7.56
C ARG A 171 -9.18 -16.08 -8.71
N ASN A 172 -8.76 -17.32 -8.94
CA ASN A 172 -7.87 -17.71 -10.04
C ASN A 172 -8.60 -18.33 -11.25
N ASP A 173 -9.94 -18.45 -11.15
CA ASP A 173 -10.82 -18.93 -12.22
C ASP A 173 -11.57 -17.80 -12.96
N MET A 174 -11.19 -16.55 -12.70
CA MET A 174 -11.69 -15.39 -13.41
C MET A 174 -10.63 -14.89 -14.39
N ASP A 175 -11.06 -14.58 -15.63
CA ASP A 175 -10.23 -13.80 -16.54
C ASP A 175 -10.07 -12.40 -15.97
N GLU A 176 -8.84 -11.93 -15.90
CA GLU A 176 -8.56 -10.59 -15.36
C GLU A 176 -9.04 -9.53 -16.34
N TYR A 177 -10.14 -8.89 -15.99
CA TYR A 177 -10.88 -7.99 -16.88
C TYR A 177 -10.45 -6.53 -16.78
N ALA A 178 -10.14 -6.02 -15.59
CA ALA A 178 -10.00 -4.59 -15.37
C ALA A 178 -8.56 -4.10 -15.19
N ILE A 179 -7.61 -5.00 -14.91
CA ILE A 179 -6.24 -4.60 -14.60
C ILE A 179 -5.31 -4.91 -15.76
N GLN A 180 -5.28 -4.00 -16.74
CA GLN A 180 -4.39 -4.10 -17.91
C GLN A 180 -2.88 -4.16 -17.58
N GLU A 181 -2.51 -3.92 -16.32
CA GLU A 181 -1.12 -3.79 -15.86
C GLU A 181 -0.66 -4.92 -14.94
N LYS A 182 -1.33 -6.09 -15.00
CA LYS A 182 -0.94 -7.25 -14.20
C LYS A 182 0.54 -7.59 -14.29
N ASN A 183 1.07 -7.54 -15.50
CA ASN A 183 2.46 -7.90 -15.77
C ASN A 183 3.51 -6.91 -15.20
N LYS A 184 3.07 -5.76 -14.71
CA LYS A 184 3.95 -4.78 -14.06
C LYS A 184 4.14 -5.03 -12.57
N LEU A 185 3.26 -5.81 -11.95
CA LEU A 185 3.34 -6.12 -10.52
C LEU A 185 4.39 -7.22 -10.28
N LYS A 186 5.50 -6.84 -9.66
CA LYS A 186 6.47 -7.78 -9.11
C LYS A 186 6.15 -7.98 -7.63
N ALA A 187 5.29 -8.95 -7.31
CA ALA A 187 4.97 -9.29 -5.92
C ALA A 187 6.17 -10.00 -5.26
N ILE A 188 6.50 -9.59 -4.03
CA ILE A 188 7.46 -10.29 -3.19
C ILE A 188 6.78 -11.41 -2.40
N ASP A 189 7.54 -12.37 -1.90
CA ASP A 189 7.10 -13.32 -0.88
C ASP A 189 7.10 -12.63 0.50
N TYR A 190 6.05 -11.85 0.73
CA TYR A 190 5.95 -11.01 1.92
C TYR A 190 5.74 -11.86 3.18
N ASP A 191 6.71 -11.84 4.10
CA ASP A 191 6.60 -12.52 5.39
C ASP A 191 5.66 -11.78 6.36
N ILE A 192 4.38 -12.14 6.27
CA ILE A 192 3.33 -11.59 7.14
C ILE A 192 3.53 -11.98 8.61
N GLN A 193 4.18 -13.13 8.87
CA GLN A 193 4.42 -13.60 10.25
C GLN A 193 5.53 -12.79 10.90
N TRP A 194 6.60 -12.52 10.15
CA TRP A 194 7.65 -11.60 10.59
C TRP A 194 7.07 -10.21 10.85
N ALA A 195 6.32 -9.64 9.91
CA ALA A 195 5.71 -8.33 10.07
C ALA A 195 4.76 -8.25 11.28
N ALA A 196 4.03 -9.32 11.57
CA ALA A 196 3.17 -9.38 12.75
C ALA A 196 3.96 -9.51 14.06
N ARG A 197 5.05 -10.27 14.07
CA ARG A 197 5.91 -10.49 15.25
C ARG A 197 6.72 -9.24 15.60
N GLU A 198 7.30 -8.59 14.58
CA GLU A 198 8.17 -7.43 14.78
C GLU A 198 7.42 -6.09 14.87
N LYS A 199 6.09 -6.10 14.80
CA LYS A 199 5.28 -4.89 14.72
C LYS A 199 5.60 -3.87 15.81
N GLU A 200 5.69 -4.29 17.07
CA GLU A 200 5.96 -3.40 18.20
C GLU A 200 7.37 -2.81 18.11
N ASN A 201 8.37 -3.62 17.75
CA ASN A 201 9.75 -3.18 17.60
C ASN A 201 9.89 -2.15 16.47
N ILE A 202 9.32 -2.45 15.30
CA ILE A 202 9.36 -1.57 14.12
C ILE A 202 8.68 -0.23 14.42
N LEU A 203 7.48 -0.24 15.02
CA LEU A 203 6.76 0.99 15.32
C LEU A 203 7.45 1.81 16.42
N THR A 204 8.05 1.18 17.42
CA THR A 204 8.84 1.88 18.43
C THR A 204 10.09 2.54 17.83
N ALA A 205 10.80 1.85 16.94
CA ALA A 205 11.93 2.41 16.21
C ALA A 205 11.49 3.58 15.32
N TRP A 206 10.37 3.44 14.62
CA TRP A 206 9.76 4.50 13.80
C TRP A 206 9.46 5.76 14.64
N GLU A 207 8.75 5.62 15.75
CA GLU A 207 8.39 6.75 16.62
C GLU A 207 9.65 7.47 17.15
N ARG A 208 10.64 6.72 17.63
CA ARG A 208 11.92 7.28 18.10
C ARG A 208 12.63 8.08 17.00
N LEU A 209 12.74 7.52 15.78
CA LEU A 209 13.40 8.19 14.66
C LEU A 209 12.63 9.44 14.20
N GLN A 210 11.30 9.41 14.24
CA GLN A 210 10.49 10.60 13.97
C GLN A 210 10.66 11.70 15.01
N GLU A 211 10.92 11.36 16.27
CA GLU A 211 11.24 12.34 17.33
C GLU A 211 12.63 12.95 17.16
N GLU A 212 13.62 12.17 16.69
CA GLU A 212 14.97 12.65 16.40
C GLU A 212 15.00 13.67 15.24
N ASN A 213 14.03 13.61 14.32
CA ASN A 213 13.92 14.45 13.12
C ASN A 213 12.99 15.67 13.26
N ARG A 214 12.52 15.96 14.46
CA ARG A 214 11.72 17.16 14.78
C ARG A 214 12.57 18.28 15.33
#